data_82b4d4fe9aa33c061fd2ae7b85729f2b
#
_entry.id   82b4d4fe9aa33c061fd2ae7b85729f2b
#
_cell.length_a   1.000
_cell.length_b   1.000
_cell.length_c   1.000
_cell.angle_alpha   90.00
_cell.angle_beta   90.00
_cell.angle_gamma   90.00
#
_symmetry.space_group_name_H-M   'P 1'
#
loop_
_entity.id
_entity.type
_entity.pdbx_description
1 polymer ?
#
loop_
_entity_poly.entity_id
_entity_poly.type
_entity_poly.pdbx_seq_one_letter_code
_entity_poly.pdbx_strand_id
1 'polypeptide(L)'
;MKIYESAVRKPVSTVLLFVGVMVFGLFSLMNLAVDQYPEIEIPQISVITMYPGANAAEIETNITRVLEDNLNTVSNLKKLTSKSQDNVSMITVEFEYGSDLNEGANEIRDVVSRVQSMLPDDIDYPTIFKFSTSMIPVMMICLLYTSP
;
A
#
# COMPACT_ATOMS: atom_id res chain seq x y z
N MET A 1 -28.77 46.63 -11.90
CA MET A 1 -27.55 46.97 -12.68
C MET A 1 -27.37 45.84 -13.70
N LYS A 2 -27.39 46.22 -14.98
CA LYS A 2 -27.29 45.20 -16.03
C LYS A 2 -25.81 45.01 -16.36
N ILE A 3 -25.28 43.89 -15.97
CA ILE A 3 -23.83 43.51 -16.09
C ILE A 3 -23.36 43.68 -17.56
N TYR A 4 -24.22 43.39 -18.52
CA TYR A 4 -23.91 43.54 -19.93
C TYR A 4 -23.68 44.99 -20.37
N GLU A 5 -24.35 45.96 -19.75
CA GLU A 5 -24.21 47.39 -20.09
C GLU A 5 -22.83 47.93 -19.63
N SER A 6 -22.33 47.46 -18.51
CA SER A 6 -20.96 47.77 -18.03
C SER A 6 -19.90 47.15 -18.91
N ALA A 7 -20.11 45.91 -19.39
CA ALA A 7 -19.20 45.18 -20.27
C ALA A 7 -19.04 45.88 -21.63
N VAL A 8 -20.14 46.41 -22.21
CA VAL A 8 -20.11 47.11 -23.49
C VAL A 8 -19.49 48.49 -23.35
N ARG A 9 -19.68 49.17 -22.22
CA ARG A 9 -19.13 50.54 -21.98
C ARG A 9 -17.63 50.53 -21.71
N LYS A 10 -17.06 49.42 -21.22
CA LYS A 10 -15.63 49.32 -20.89
C LYS A 10 -15.02 48.03 -21.48
N PRO A 11 -14.85 47.95 -22.81
CA PRO A 11 -14.41 46.73 -23.48
C PRO A 11 -13.05 46.26 -23.02
N VAL A 12 -12.11 47.16 -22.75
CA VAL A 12 -10.75 46.85 -22.27
C VAL A 12 -10.79 46.15 -20.91
N SER A 13 -11.64 46.64 -20.00
CA SER A 13 -11.80 46.09 -18.66
C SER A 13 -12.40 44.69 -18.71
N THR A 14 -13.31 44.45 -19.64
CA THR A 14 -13.97 43.16 -19.85
C THR A 14 -12.97 42.15 -20.42
N VAL A 15 -12.20 42.52 -21.42
CA VAL A 15 -11.14 41.66 -22.00
C VAL A 15 -10.10 41.26 -20.94
N LEU A 16 -9.67 42.24 -20.16
CA LEU A 16 -8.66 42.02 -19.10
C LEU A 16 -9.17 41.05 -18.02
N LEU A 17 -10.45 41.13 -17.68
CA LEU A 17 -11.08 40.21 -16.73
C LEU A 17 -11.13 38.78 -17.31
N PHE A 18 -11.49 38.61 -18.58
CA PHE A 18 -11.55 37.31 -19.23
C PHE A 18 -10.13 36.68 -19.34
N VAL A 19 -9.13 37.49 -19.70
CA VAL A 19 -7.73 37.03 -19.73
C VAL A 19 -7.27 36.61 -18.34
N GLY A 20 -7.62 37.39 -17.31
CA GLY A 20 -7.31 37.04 -15.93
C GLY A 20 -7.92 35.70 -15.49
N VAL A 21 -9.20 35.48 -15.80
CA VAL A 21 -9.87 34.21 -15.49
C VAL A 21 -9.25 33.04 -16.27
N MET A 22 -8.87 33.25 -17.54
CA MET A 22 -8.23 32.23 -18.37
C MET A 22 -6.85 31.85 -17.79
N VAL A 23 -6.03 32.82 -17.41
CA VAL A 23 -4.71 32.57 -16.79
C VAL A 23 -4.87 31.85 -15.46
N PHE A 24 -5.84 32.26 -14.64
CA PHE A 24 -6.10 31.64 -13.35
C PHE A 24 -6.61 30.19 -13.51
N GLY A 25 -7.46 29.95 -14.51
CA GLY A 25 -7.93 28.60 -14.86
C GLY A 25 -6.80 27.68 -15.32
N LEU A 26 -5.89 28.20 -16.16
CA LEU A 26 -4.71 27.45 -16.64
C LEU A 26 -3.76 27.12 -15.48
N PHE A 27 -3.51 28.07 -14.59
CA PHE A 27 -2.69 27.88 -13.40
C PHE A 27 -3.31 26.84 -12.45
N SER A 28 -4.64 26.90 -12.24
CA SER A 28 -5.36 25.94 -11.43
C SER A 28 -5.28 24.51 -12.02
N LEU A 29 -5.36 24.39 -13.35
CA LEU A 29 -5.25 23.09 -14.05
C LEU A 29 -3.88 22.45 -13.85
N MET A 30 -2.81 23.25 -13.88
CA MET A 30 -1.43 22.77 -13.67
C MET A 30 -1.16 22.31 -12.23
N ASN A 31 -1.89 22.83 -11.27
CA ASN A 31 -1.76 22.48 -9.85
C ASN A 31 -2.82 21.52 -9.35
N LEU A 32 -3.67 21.00 -10.25
CA LEU A 32 -4.65 19.99 -9.88
C LEU A 32 -3.92 18.67 -9.64
N ALA A 33 -3.85 18.23 -8.39
CA ALA A 33 -3.40 16.90 -8.06
C ALA A 33 -4.43 15.88 -8.57
N VAL A 34 -4.06 15.12 -9.59
CA VAL A 34 -4.92 14.08 -10.20
C VAL A 34 -4.64 12.75 -9.50
N ASP A 35 -4.76 12.72 -8.18
CA ASP A 35 -4.76 11.48 -7.43
C ASP A 35 -6.19 10.97 -7.32
N GLN A 36 -6.45 9.86 -7.97
CA GLN A 36 -7.77 9.21 -8.02
C GLN A 36 -8.17 8.62 -6.67
N TYR A 37 -7.20 8.35 -5.81
CA TYR A 37 -7.39 7.90 -4.43
C TYR A 37 -6.50 8.73 -3.51
N PRO A 38 -7.02 9.21 -2.36
CA PRO A 38 -6.13 9.69 -1.32
C PRO A 38 -5.19 8.54 -0.97
N GLU A 39 -3.90 8.82 -0.81
CA GLU A 39 -2.90 7.85 -0.35
C GLU A 39 -3.25 7.41 1.08
N ILE A 40 -4.29 6.57 1.19
CA ILE A 40 -4.55 5.84 2.42
C ILE A 40 -3.62 4.63 2.37
N GLU A 41 -2.35 4.86 2.62
CA GLU A 41 -1.42 3.78 2.89
C GLU A 41 -1.84 3.15 4.21
N ILE A 42 -2.50 2.00 4.13
CA ILE A 42 -2.65 1.15 5.29
C ILE A 42 -1.27 0.54 5.53
N PRO A 43 -0.57 0.94 6.60
CA PRO A 43 0.79 0.48 6.84
C PRO A 43 0.75 -0.99 7.25
N GLN A 44 0.82 -1.89 6.25
CA GLN A 44 0.75 -3.33 6.44
C GLN A 44 1.97 -4.03 5.85
N ILE A 45 2.47 -4.99 6.60
CA ILE A 45 3.53 -5.90 6.16
C ILE A 45 3.01 -7.33 6.32
N SER A 46 3.14 -8.14 5.28
CA SER A 46 2.80 -9.56 5.35
C SER A 46 4.04 -10.43 5.33
N VAL A 47 4.09 -11.38 6.25
CA VAL A 47 5.09 -12.43 6.33
C VAL A 47 4.46 -13.73 5.84
N ILE A 48 4.99 -14.30 4.79
CA ILE A 48 4.51 -15.55 4.19
C ILE A 48 5.58 -16.61 4.36
N THR A 49 5.22 -17.74 4.95
CA THR A 49 6.10 -18.88 5.16
C THR A 49 5.48 -20.11 4.51
N MET A 50 6.22 -20.79 3.65
CA MET A 50 5.78 -22.02 3.02
C MET A 50 6.37 -23.22 3.73
N TYR A 51 5.53 -24.23 4.01
CA TYR A 51 5.91 -25.51 4.55
C TYR A 51 5.24 -26.64 3.74
N PRO A 52 5.91 -27.10 2.68
CA PRO A 52 5.34 -28.12 1.81
C PRO A 52 5.05 -29.42 2.54
N GLY A 53 3.84 -29.95 2.36
CA GLY A 53 3.40 -31.22 2.95
C GLY A 53 2.79 -31.15 4.35
N ALA A 54 2.84 -29.98 5.00
CA ALA A 54 2.20 -29.80 6.31
C ALA A 54 0.71 -29.42 6.18
N ASN A 55 -0.11 -29.90 7.10
CA ASN A 55 -1.49 -29.49 7.22
C ASN A 55 -1.63 -28.16 8.01
N ALA A 56 -2.81 -27.53 7.92
CA ALA A 56 -3.06 -26.23 8.57
C ALA A 56 -2.82 -26.23 10.09
N ALA A 57 -3.12 -27.34 10.78
CA ALA A 57 -2.93 -27.43 12.24
C ALA A 57 -1.44 -27.54 12.63
N GLU A 58 -0.65 -28.23 11.84
CA GLU A 58 0.81 -28.30 12.03
C GLU A 58 1.47 -26.95 11.76
N ILE A 59 1.03 -26.26 10.70
CA ILE A 59 1.51 -24.92 10.37
C ILE A 59 1.16 -23.94 11.48
N GLU A 60 -0.05 -23.99 12.01
CA GLU A 60 -0.46 -23.14 13.12
C GLU A 60 0.44 -23.35 14.34
N THR A 61 0.67 -24.60 14.72
CA THR A 61 1.39 -24.91 15.96
C THR A 61 2.91 -24.66 15.84
N ASN A 62 3.51 -25.07 14.72
CA ASN A 62 4.97 -25.09 14.57
C ASN A 62 5.53 -23.80 13.94
N ILE A 63 4.71 -23.06 13.20
CA ILE A 63 5.16 -21.86 12.48
C ILE A 63 4.41 -20.62 12.93
N THR A 64 3.08 -20.61 12.76
CA THR A 64 2.29 -19.39 12.96
C THR A 64 2.37 -18.88 14.39
N ARG A 65 2.16 -19.74 15.38
CA ARG A 65 2.22 -19.37 16.79
C ARG A 65 3.60 -18.88 17.21
N VAL A 66 4.66 -19.55 16.76
CA VAL A 66 6.05 -19.17 17.08
C VAL A 66 6.37 -17.79 16.50
N LEU A 67 5.96 -17.54 15.26
CA LEU A 67 6.12 -16.22 14.62
C LEU A 67 5.26 -15.14 15.27
N GLU A 68 3.99 -15.43 15.61
CA GLU A 68 3.09 -14.49 16.28
C GLU A 68 3.65 -14.02 17.62
N ASP A 69 4.06 -14.95 18.48
CA ASP A 69 4.59 -14.65 19.81
C ASP A 69 5.79 -13.71 19.75
N ASN A 70 6.63 -13.87 18.73
CA ASN A 70 7.81 -13.03 18.54
C ASN A 70 7.50 -11.72 17.79
N LEU A 71 6.61 -11.73 16.81
CA LEU A 71 6.20 -10.53 16.08
C LEU A 71 5.36 -9.56 16.94
N ASN A 72 4.72 -10.03 17.99
CA ASN A 72 4.05 -9.17 18.97
C ASN A 72 4.99 -8.21 19.71
N THR A 73 6.29 -8.41 19.64
CA THR A 73 7.29 -7.54 20.27
C THR A 73 7.71 -6.36 19.38
N VAL A 74 7.25 -6.32 18.14
CA VAL A 74 7.58 -5.26 17.17
C VAL A 74 6.96 -3.93 17.59
N SER A 75 7.74 -2.85 17.43
CA SER A 75 7.32 -1.49 17.79
C SER A 75 6.16 -1.00 16.90
N ASN A 76 5.31 -0.15 17.45
CA ASN A 76 4.17 0.47 16.74
C ASN A 76 3.19 -0.53 16.10
N LEU A 77 3.12 -1.74 16.64
CA LEU A 77 2.16 -2.75 16.23
C LEU A 77 0.74 -2.33 16.64
N LYS A 78 -0.15 -2.17 15.68
CA LYS A 78 -1.58 -1.90 15.91
C LYS A 78 -2.38 -3.20 15.99
N LYS A 79 -2.15 -4.09 15.04
CA LYS A 79 -2.87 -5.36 14.94
C LYS A 79 -2.03 -6.41 14.24
N LEU A 80 -2.11 -7.64 14.74
CA LEU A 80 -1.56 -8.81 14.10
C LEU A 80 -2.70 -9.76 13.73
N THR A 81 -2.69 -10.24 12.50
CA THR A 81 -3.67 -11.20 11.98
C THR A 81 -2.95 -12.30 11.26
N SER A 82 -3.21 -13.54 11.63
CA SER A 82 -2.62 -14.72 11.01
C SER A 82 -3.68 -15.57 10.31
N LYS A 83 -3.22 -16.29 9.32
CA LYS A 83 -3.99 -17.29 8.59
C LYS A 83 -3.13 -18.48 8.25
N SER A 84 -3.43 -19.63 8.87
CA SER A 84 -2.79 -20.90 8.58
C SER A 84 -3.63 -21.70 7.58
N GLN A 85 -3.01 -22.15 6.50
CA GLN A 85 -3.60 -23.00 5.48
C GLN A 85 -2.64 -24.17 5.20
N ASP A 86 -3.11 -25.20 4.48
CA ASP A 86 -2.25 -26.31 4.07
C ASP A 86 -1.07 -25.76 3.25
N ASN A 87 0.14 -26.12 3.63
CA ASN A 87 1.42 -25.72 3.06
C ASN A 87 1.83 -24.23 3.24
N VAL A 88 0.99 -23.36 3.85
CA VAL A 88 1.32 -21.93 3.95
C VAL A 88 0.82 -21.28 5.23
N SER A 89 1.69 -20.49 5.86
CA SER A 89 1.35 -19.53 6.91
C SER A 89 1.44 -18.11 6.36
N MET A 90 0.43 -17.30 6.61
CA MET A 90 0.41 -15.88 6.28
C MET A 90 0.11 -15.06 7.53
N ILE A 91 1.03 -14.18 7.89
CA ILE A 91 0.89 -13.29 9.04
C ILE A 91 0.92 -11.85 8.54
N THR A 92 -0.15 -11.11 8.79
CA THR A 92 -0.26 -9.70 8.43
C THR A 92 -0.10 -8.83 9.67
N VAL A 93 0.90 -7.98 9.63
CA VAL A 93 1.24 -7.01 10.68
C VAL A 93 0.76 -5.64 10.24
N GLU A 94 -0.21 -5.08 10.94
CA GLU A 94 -0.73 -3.72 10.73
C GLU A 94 -0.06 -2.79 11.75
N PHE A 95 0.56 -1.72 11.27
CA PHE A 95 1.21 -0.70 12.08
C PHE A 95 0.29 0.49 12.33
N GLU A 96 0.62 1.32 13.30
CA GLU A 96 -0.06 2.60 13.53
C GLU A 96 0.19 3.57 12.36
N TYR A 97 -0.80 4.45 12.11
CA TYR A 97 -0.66 5.46 11.06
C TYR A 97 0.50 6.41 11.35
N GLY A 98 1.34 6.64 10.35
CA GLY A 98 2.51 7.50 10.46
C GLY A 98 3.80 6.79 10.88
N SER A 99 3.75 5.46 11.09
CA SER A 99 4.94 4.64 11.33
C SER A 99 5.76 4.48 10.05
N ASP A 100 7.09 4.48 10.17
CA ASP A 100 7.97 4.16 9.03
C ASP A 100 7.93 2.65 8.73
N LEU A 101 7.32 2.31 7.60
CA LEU A 101 7.25 0.92 7.12
C LEU A 101 8.61 0.30 6.82
N ASN A 102 9.65 1.11 6.56
CA ASN A 102 10.99 0.59 6.33
C ASN A 102 11.61 0.13 7.64
N GLU A 103 11.43 0.90 8.70
CA GLU A 103 11.85 0.54 10.05
C GLU A 103 11.10 -0.71 10.53
N GLY A 104 9.77 -0.72 10.41
CA GLY A 104 8.96 -1.89 10.76
C GLY A 104 9.34 -3.16 9.98
N ALA A 105 9.67 -3.04 8.68
CA ALA A 105 10.12 -4.18 7.90
C ALA A 105 11.51 -4.68 8.31
N ASN A 106 12.40 -3.80 8.76
CA ASN A 106 13.70 -4.20 9.28
C ASN A 106 13.55 -4.91 10.63
N GLU A 107 12.72 -4.38 11.54
CA GLU A 107 12.41 -5.05 12.81
C GLU A 107 11.81 -6.45 12.59
N ILE A 108 10.83 -6.58 11.68
CA ILE A 108 10.25 -7.88 11.32
C ILE A 108 11.32 -8.83 10.79
N ARG A 109 12.24 -8.35 9.94
CA ARG A 109 13.33 -9.16 9.39
C ARG A 109 14.27 -9.66 10.49
N ASP A 110 14.58 -8.81 11.44
CA ASP A 110 15.42 -9.16 12.59
C ASP A 110 14.75 -10.20 13.50
N VAL A 111 13.43 -10.03 13.74
CA VAL A 111 12.63 -11.01 14.49
C VAL A 111 12.60 -12.36 13.77
N VAL A 112 12.27 -12.36 12.47
CA VAL A 112 12.22 -13.58 11.65
C VAL A 112 13.58 -14.30 11.65
N SER A 113 14.67 -13.56 11.50
CA SER A 113 16.03 -14.13 11.52
C SER A 113 16.38 -14.79 12.86
N ARG A 114 15.95 -14.20 13.98
CA ARG A 114 16.14 -14.78 15.31
C ARG A 114 15.33 -16.05 15.53
N VAL A 115 14.11 -16.06 15.02
CA VAL A 115 13.18 -17.19 15.21
C VAL A 115 13.47 -18.33 14.26
N GLN A 116 14.20 -18.10 13.18
CA GLN A 116 14.52 -19.13 12.18
C GLN A 116 15.13 -20.41 12.79
N SER A 117 15.95 -20.28 13.82
CA SER A 117 16.54 -21.44 14.52
C SER A 117 15.53 -22.24 15.35
N MET A 118 14.33 -21.71 15.58
CA MET A 118 13.26 -22.36 16.33
C MET A 118 12.23 -23.03 15.39
N LEU A 119 12.33 -22.74 14.09
CA LEU A 119 11.45 -23.28 13.06
C LEU A 119 12.02 -24.61 12.53
N PRO A 120 11.18 -25.52 11.99
CA PRO A 120 11.64 -26.75 11.35
C PRO A 120 12.60 -26.50 10.19
N ASP A 121 13.56 -27.42 9.97
CA ASP A 121 14.58 -27.27 8.91
C ASP A 121 14.02 -27.36 7.48
N ASP A 122 12.84 -27.96 7.32
CA ASP A 122 12.20 -28.23 6.01
C ASP A 122 11.29 -27.09 5.51
N ILE A 123 11.33 -25.91 6.14
CA ILE A 123 10.53 -24.77 5.72
C ILE A 123 11.30 -23.82 4.79
N ASP A 124 10.57 -23.22 3.86
CA ASP A 124 11.12 -22.12 3.08
C ASP A 124 11.31 -20.87 3.97
N TYR A 125 12.36 -20.10 3.69
CA TYR A 125 12.63 -18.85 4.40
C TYR A 125 11.42 -17.91 4.34
N PRO A 126 10.94 -17.38 5.50
CA PRO A 126 9.79 -16.46 5.52
C PRO A 126 10.02 -15.24 4.63
N THR A 127 9.12 -15.03 3.69
CA THR A 127 9.20 -13.90 2.76
C THR A 127 8.37 -12.73 3.25
N ILE A 128 8.96 -11.55 3.27
CA ILE A 128 8.34 -10.32 3.78
C ILE A 128 7.88 -9.46 2.61
N PHE A 129 6.57 -9.20 2.54
CA PHE A 129 5.93 -8.35 1.54
C PHE A 129 5.40 -7.07 2.18
N LYS A 130 5.79 -5.92 1.63
CA LYS A 130 5.18 -4.63 1.96
C LYS A 130 4.03 -4.37 0.99
N PHE A 131 2.85 -4.10 1.51
CA PHE A 131 1.74 -3.64 0.69
C PHE A 131 1.83 -2.12 0.51
N SER A 132 2.06 -1.68 -0.72
CA SER A 132 1.93 -0.28 -1.12
C SER A 132 0.82 -0.17 -2.15
N THR A 133 -0.03 0.84 -2.01
CA THR A 133 -1.07 1.16 -3.01
C THR A 133 -0.50 1.46 -4.39
N SER A 134 0.77 1.88 -4.46
CA SER A 134 1.50 2.08 -5.71
C SER A 134 1.76 0.78 -6.51
N MET A 135 1.60 -0.40 -5.89
CA MET A 135 1.71 -1.69 -6.57
C MET A 135 0.44 -2.10 -7.33
N ILE A 136 -0.66 -1.37 -7.15
CA ILE A 136 -1.91 -1.66 -7.86
C ILE A 136 -1.73 -1.18 -9.31
N PRO A 137 -1.76 -2.10 -10.31
CA PRO A 137 -1.61 -1.69 -11.70
C PRO A 137 -2.81 -0.84 -12.12
N VAL A 138 -2.56 0.40 -12.54
CA VAL A 138 -3.60 1.33 -13.02
C VAL A 138 -4.17 0.91 -14.38
N MET A 139 -3.49 0.03 -15.12
CA MET A 139 -3.94 -0.47 -16.41
C MET A 139 -3.38 -1.85 -16.70
N MET A 140 -4.24 -2.80 -17.08
CA MET A 140 -3.86 -4.09 -17.68
C MET A 140 -4.15 -4.05 -19.17
N ILE A 141 -3.10 -4.05 -20.00
CA ILE A 141 -3.24 -4.14 -21.45
C ILE A 141 -2.99 -5.60 -21.87
N CYS A 142 -4.04 -6.27 -22.35
CA CYS A 142 -3.94 -7.60 -22.91
C CYS A 142 -3.69 -7.48 -24.42
N LEU A 143 -2.47 -7.73 -24.88
CA LEU A 143 -2.13 -7.82 -26.31
C LEU A 143 -2.48 -9.24 -26.79
N LEU A 144 -3.68 -9.41 -27.32
CA LEU A 144 -4.07 -10.61 -28.05
C LEU A 144 -3.36 -10.58 -29.43
N TYR A 145 -2.25 -11.28 -29.53
CA TYR A 145 -1.60 -11.55 -30.80
C TYR A 145 -2.36 -12.70 -31.46
N THR A 146 -3.32 -12.39 -32.33
CA THR A 146 -3.87 -13.39 -33.27
C THR A 146 -2.87 -13.54 -34.38
N SER A 147 -2.08 -14.60 -34.34
CA SER A 147 -1.31 -15.06 -35.48
C SER A 147 -2.29 -15.59 -36.54
N PRO A 148 -2.12 -15.26 -37.85
CA PRO A 148 -2.93 -15.78 -38.94
C PRO A 148 -2.74 -17.28 -39.14
#